data_eb3ed646d598ebc44772dabbcbf429a7
#
_entry.id   eb3ed646d598ebc44772dabbcbf429a7
#
_cell.length_a   1.000
_cell.length_b   1.000
_cell.length_c   1.000
_cell.angle_alpha   90.00
_cell.angle_beta   90.00
_cell.angle_gamma   90.00
#
_symmetry.space_group_name_H-M   'P 1'
#
loop_
_entity.id
_entity.type
_entity.pdbx_description
1 polymer ?
#
loop_
_entity_poly.entity_id
_entity_poly.type
_entity_poly.pdbx_seq_one_letter_code
_entity_poly.pdbx_strand_id
1 'polypeptide(L)'
;MKTTAIIVAAGSGSRFNSDVPKQFLEVSGKPVVVHTIERFASAPSVDAIVVVLTSENIPRLGGVHISKPLRIVTGGATRAHSVLNGLTGVEDDVDVVAVHDGARPFVSVDEIERTILKAKETGAACLVGAVTDTIKSTRGGEIAGTLDRENLRRALTPQAFRIELLRKAFEDADLDERVTDECYLVERLGHPIALVEGSSRNIKITHPEDLALAEALLRD
;
A
#
# COMPACT_ATOMS: atom_id res chain seq x y z
N MET A 1 -6.15 6.53 19.95
CA MET A 1 -5.16 5.69 19.25
C MET A 1 -4.65 6.49 18.06
N LYS A 2 -3.37 6.85 18.10
CA LYS A 2 -2.70 7.63 17.06
C LYS A 2 -2.32 6.73 15.87
N THR A 3 -2.50 7.21 14.65
CA THR A 3 -2.26 6.41 13.44
C THR A 3 -1.33 7.14 12.48
N THR A 4 -0.30 6.47 12.00
CA THR A 4 0.56 6.97 10.92
C THR A 4 0.39 6.12 9.66
N ALA A 5 0.19 6.78 8.51
CA ALA A 5 0.21 6.12 7.22
C ALA A 5 1.64 6.04 6.67
N ILE A 6 2.05 4.87 6.17
CA ILE A 6 3.33 4.68 5.46
C ILE A 6 3.00 4.47 3.97
N ILE A 7 3.33 5.45 3.15
CA ILE A 7 3.10 5.41 1.70
C ILE A 7 4.39 4.97 1.00
N VAL A 8 4.40 3.76 0.48
CA VAL A 8 5.59 3.17 -0.16
C VAL A 8 5.63 3.54 -1.64
N ALA A 9 6.59 4.37 -2.00
CA ALA A 9 6.77 4.90 -3.34
C ALA A 9 8.23 4.83 -3.84
N ALA A 10 9.07 3.95 -3.24
CA ALA A 10 10.47 3.75 -3.60
C ALA A 10 10.71 2.72 -4.74
N GLY A 11 9.65 2.16 -5.34
CA GLY A 11 9.80 1.19 -6.42
C GLY A 11 10.38 1.79 -7.69
N SER A 12 11.25 1.05 -8.39
CA SER A 12 11.91 1.47 -9.63
C SER A 12 10.97 1.67 -10.82
N GLY A 13 9.78 1.04 -10.80
CA GLY A 13 8.83 1.12 -11.92
C GLY A 13 9.32 0.48 -13.22
N SER A 14 10.24 -0.48 -13.17
CA SER A 14 10.92 -1.11 -14.32
C SER A 14 10.00 -1.57 -15.46
N ARG A 15 8.74 -1.92 -15.13
CA ARG A 15 7.72 -2.33 -16.12
C ARG A 15 7.18 -1.18 -16.98
N PHE A 16 7.42 0.06 -16.59
CA PHE A 16 6.93 1.23 -17.32
C PHE A 16 7.84 1.67 -18.48
N ASN A 17 9.08 1.19 -18.49
CA ASN A 17 10.09 1.57 -19.51
C ASN A 17 10.15 3.09 -19.77
N SER A 18 10.10 3.89 -18.68
CA SER A 18 10.05 5.36 -18.69
C SER A 18 11.19 5.93 -17.84
N ASP A 19 11.76 7.07 -18.27
CA ASP A 19 12.75 7.83 -17.50
C ASP A 19 12.19 8.45 -16.22
N VAL A 20 10.86 8.57 -16.14
CA VAL A 20 10.15 9.06 -14.96
C VAL A 20 9.59 7.86 -14.20
N PRO A 21 9.91 7.69 -12.90
CA PRO A 21 9.32 6.62 -12.10
C PRO A 21 7.79 6.73 -12.08
N LYS A 22 7.09 5.60 -12.22
CA LYS A 22 5.64 5.55 -12.42
C LYS A 22 4.81 6.32 -11.38
N GLN A 23 5.29 6.40 -10.13
CA GLN A 23 4.64 7.13 -9.05
C GLN A 23 4.69 8.65 -9.22
N PHE A 24 5.55 9.14 -10.12
CA PHE A 24 5.67 10.55 -10.50
C PHE A 24 5.08 10.86 -11.87
N LEU A 25 4.54 9.86 -12.57
CA LEU A 25 3.74 10.13 -13.76
C LEU A 25 2.48 10.88 -13.36
N GLU A 26 2.07 11.79 -14.21
CA GLU A 26 0.90 12.63 -13.92
C GLU A 26 -0.40 11.99 -14.38
N VAL A 27 -1.41 12.13 -13.55
CA VAL A 27 -2.80 11.86 -13.87
C VAL A 27 -3.56 13.15 -13.56
N SER A 28 -4.22 13.70 -14.57
CA SER A 28 -4.89 15.01 -14.49
C SER A 28 -3.99 16.14 -13.95
N GLY A 29 -2.73 16.19 -14.43
CA GLY A 29 -1.77 17.23 -14.10
C GLY A 29 -1.16 17.14 -12.70
N LYS A 30 -1.29 16.00 -12.01
CA LYS A 30 -0.76 15.77 -10.67
C LYS A 30 -0.09 14.40 -10.58
N PRO A 31 1.12 14.28 -9.97
CA PRO A 31 1.78 13.00 -9.79
C PRO A 31 0.91 11.97 -9.04
N VAL A 32 0.95 10.72 -9.47
CA VAL A 32 0.19 9.61 -8.87
C VAL A 32 0.38 9.53 -7.36
N VAL A 33 1.62 9.64 -6.88
CA VAL A 33 1.92 9.59 -5.44
C VAL A 33 1.28 10.73 -4.67
N VAL A 34 1.13 11.90 -5.27
CA VAL A 34 0.51 13.08 -4.63
C VAL A 34 -0.99 12.84 -4.44
N HIS A 35 -1.68 12.28 -5.43
CA HIS A 35 -3.08 11.86 -5.28
C HIS A 35 -3.22 10.90 -4.08
N THR A 36 -2.32 9.92 -3.97
CA THR A 36 -2.33 8.97 -2.84
C THR A 36 -2.13 9.68 -1.50
N ILE A 37 -1.15 10.58 -1.40
CA ILE A 37 -0.85 11.34 -0.18
C ILE A 37 -2.08 12.16 0.25
N GLU A 38 -2.75 12.83 -0.69
CA GLU A 38 -3.95 13.64 -0.42
C GLU A 38 -5.12 12.81 0.10
N ARG A 39 -5.31 11.57 -0.38
CA ARG A 39 -6.33 10.65 0.15
C ARG A 39 -6.11 10.36 1.64
N PHE A 40 -4.86 10.05 2.02
CA PHE A 40 -4.52 9.80 3.41
C PHE A 40 -4.54 11.09 4.26
N ALA A 41 -4.15 12.21 3.70
CA ALA A 41 -4.26 13.50 4.37
C ALA A 41 -5.72 13.89 4.66
N SER A 42 -6.66 13.46 3.82
CA SER A 42 -8.10 13.71 3.97
C SER A 42 -8.79 12.71 4.93
N ALA A 43 -8.13 11.62 5.32
CA ALA A 43 -8.72 10.60 6.18
C ALA A 43 -8.63 11.01 7.67
N PRO A 44 -9.74 11.21 8.40
CA PRO A 44 -9.74 11.68 9.78
C PRO A 44 -8.93 10.82 10.76
N SER A 45 -8.92 9.50 10.57
CA SER A 45 -8.19 8.56 11.43
C SER A 45 -6.66 8.56 11.23
N VAL A 46 -6.14 9.26 10.24
CA VAL A 46 -4.70 9.38 9.99
C VAL A 46 -4.18 10.66 10.65
N ASP A 47 -3.19 10.54 11.53
CA ASP A 47 -2.60 11.68 12.25
C ASP A 47 -1.34 12.22 11.55
N ALA A 48 -0.55 11.34 10.94
CA ALA A 48 0.68 11.69 10.23
C ALA A 48 0.94 10.78 9.04
N ILE A 49 1.80 11.22 8.13
CA ILE A 49 2.15 10.48 6.91
C ILE A 49 3.67 10.37 6.80
N VAL A 50 4.15 9.15 6.57
CA VAL A 50 5.53 8.85 6.17
C VAL A 50 5.53 8.43 4.71
N VAL A 51 6.25 9.14 3.86
CA VAL A 51 6.42 8.78 2.45
C VAL A 51 7.79 8.17 2.26
N VAL A 52 7.83 6.97 1.69
CA VAL A 52 9.08 6.26 1.44
C VAL A 52 9.43 6.37 -0.04
N LEU A 53 10.55 7.02 -0.34
CA LEU A 53 11.06 7.29 -1.70
C LEU A 53 12.50 6.82 -1.86
N THR A 54 12.97 6.68 -3.09
CA THR A 54 14.42 6.61 -3.33
C THR A 54 15.03 8.01 -3.11
N SER A 55 16.31 8.06 -2.72
CA SER A 55 17.01 9.34 -2.48
C SER A 55 16.95 10.30 -3.68
N GLU A 56 17.03 9.75 -4.89
CA GLU A 56 16.96 10.49 -6.15
C GLU A 56 15.58 11.12 -6.41
N ASN A 57 14.53 10.51 -5.86
CA ASN A 57 13.15 10.94 -6.08
C ASN A 57 12.61 11.86 -4.98
N ILE A 58 13.32 12.02 -3.87
CA ILE A 58 12.92 12.95 -2.79
C ILE A 58 12.70 14.38 -3.31
N PRO A 59 13.60 14.95 -4.16
CA PRO A 59 13.40 16.30 -4.69
C PRO A 59 12.15 16.43 -5.58
N ARG A 60 11.68 15.33 -6.21
CA ARG A 60 10.47 15.34 -7.06
C ARG A 60 9.17 15.53 -6.27
N LEU A 61 9.18 15.26 -4.97
CA LEU A 61 8.03 15.48 -4.09
C LEU A 61 7.95 16.93 -3.59
N GLY A 62 8.89 17.80 -3.98
CA GLY A 62 8.92 19.20 -3.56
C GLY A 62 7.61 19.94 -3.83
N GLY A 63 7.15 20.74 -2.85
CA GLY A 63 5.94 21.55 -3.00
C GLY A 63 4.62 20.86 -2.66
N VAL A 64 4.64 19.63 -2.16
CA VAL A 64 3.41 19.00 -1.64
C VAL A 64 3.04 19.64 -0.31
N HIS A 65 1.90 20.32 -0.29
CA HIS A 65 1.34 20.94 0.90
C HIS A 65 0.09 20.17 1.33
N ILE A 66 0.14 19.58 2.52
CA ILE A 66 -1.00 18.89 3.14
C ILE A 66 -1.19 19.39 4.57
N SER A 67 -2.40 19.17 5.11
CA SER A 67 -2.78 19.64 6.45
C SER A 67 -2.17 18.81 7.59
N LYS A 68 -1.54 17.67 7.29
CA LYS A 68 -1.00 16.74 8.29
C LYS A 68 0.53 16.72 8.27
N PRO A 69 1.18 16.38 9.39
CA PRO A 69 2.62 16.15 9.43
C PRO A 69 3.04 15.13 8.37
N LEU A 70 4.05 15.50 7.56
CA LEU A 70 4.60 14.64 6.53
C LEU A 70 6.10 14.51 6.74
N ARG A 71 6.58 13.26 6.80
CA ARG A 71 8.00 12.91 6.86
C ARG A 71 8.37 12.09 5.63
N ILE A 72 9.56 12.32 5.10
CA ILE A 72 10.11 11.55 3.98
C ILE A 72 11.25 10.69 4.50
N VAL A 73 11.25 9.40 4.10
CA VAL A 73 12.28 8.42 4.46
C VAL A 73 12.79 7.76 3.19
N THR A 74 14.09 7.47 3.15
CA THR A 74 14.69 6.73 2.04
C THR A 74 14.30 5.25 2.10
N GLY A 75 13.85 4.70 0.97
CA GLY A 75 13.51 3.29 0.83
C GLY A 75 14.71 2.35 0.87
N GLY A 76 14.43 1.06 0.93
CA GLY A 76 15.42 -0.01 0.93
C GLY A 76 15.46 -0.80 -0.38
N ALA A 77 16.24 -1.89 -0.38
CA ALA A 77 16.48 -2.72 -1.55
C ALA A 77 15.22 -3.41 -2.11
N THR A 78 14.28 -3.75 -1.23
CA THR A 78 13.00 -4.37 -1.60
C THR A 78 11.82 -3.52 -1.08
N ARG A 79 10.58 -3.90 -1.46
CA ARG A 79 9.38 -3.28 -0.91
C ARG A 79 9.31 -3.46 0.62
N ALA A 80 9.62 -4.66 1.12
CA ALA A 80 9.63 -4.96 2.55
C ALA A 80 10.67 -4.10 3.30
N HIS A 81 11.90 -3.99 2.78
CA HIS A 81 12.92 -3.10 3.35
C HIS A 81 12.49 -1.62 3.32
N SER A 82 11.73 -1.22 2.30
CA SER A 82 11.20 0.15 2.23
C SER A 82 10.15 0.40 3.32
N VAL A 83 9.29 -0.58 3.62
CA VAL A 83 8.34 -0.48 4.75
C VAL A 83 9.07 -0.45 6.09
N LEU A 84 10.07 -1.32 6.28
CA LEU A 84 10.91 -1.33 7.49
C LEU A 84 11.59 0.03 7.71
N ASN A 85 12.16 0.63 6.66
CA ASN A 85 12.69 1.98 6.73
C ASN A 85 11.60 3.00 7.06
N GLY A 86 10.41 2.86 6.47
CA GLY A 86 9.25 3.71 6.77
C GLY A 86 8.87 3.69 8.24
N LEU A 87 8.96 2.53 8.91
CA LEU A 87 8.71 2.39 10.34
C LEU A 87 9.67 3.22 11.21
N THR A 88 10.90 3.50 10.74
CA THR A 88 11.83 4.39 11.46
C THR A 88 11.40 5.85 11.44
N GLY A 89 10.51 6.21 10.51
CA GLY A 89 9.93 7.55 10.41
C GLY A 89 8.67 7.74 11.26
N VAL A 90 8.16 6.67 11.87
CA VAL A 90 6.96 6.69 12.72
C VAL A 90 7.34 7.09 14.15
N GLU A 91 6.56 7.99 14.76
CA GLU A 91 6.77 8.43 16.15
C GLU A 91 6.46 7.32 17.15
N ASP A 92 7.10 7.38 18.34
CA ASP A 92 7.01 6.32 19.35
C ASP A 92 5.62 6.19 19.99
N ASP A 93 4.81 7.24 19.97
CA ASP A 93 3.46 7.29 20.55
C ASP A 93 2.36 6.85 19.59
N VAL A 94 2.73 6.29 18.43
CA VAL A 94 1.79 5.77 17.43
C VAL A 94 1.33 4.36 17.81
N ASP A 95 0.03 4.14 17.75
CA ASP A 95 -0.60 2.86 18.08
C ASP A 95 -0.79 1.96 16.84
N VAL A 96 -1.13 2.59 15.69
CA VAL A 96 -1.48 1.90 14.45
C VAL A 96 -0.70 2.47 13.27
N VAL A 97 -0.22 1.60 12.40
CA VAL A 97 0.34 1.97 11.09
C VAL A 97 -0.53 1.42 9.98
N ALA A 98 -0.75 2.24 8.94
CA ALA A 98 -1.43 1.84 7.72
C ALA A 98 -0.45 1.91 6.55
N VAL A 99 -0.05 0.75 6.02
CA VAL A 99 0.89 0.65 4.90
C VAL A 99 0.14 0.68 3.59
N HIS A 100 0.55 1.55 2.68
CA HIS A 100 -0.14 1.73 1.40
C HIS A 100 0.84 1.90 0.23
N ASP A 101 0.49 1.32 -0.91
CA ASP A 101 1.26 1.49 -2.16
C ASP A 101 1.05 2.90 -2.73
N GLY A 102 2.12 3.68 -2.90
CA GLY A 102 2.05 5.03 -3.47
C GLY A 102 1.53 5.09 -4.92
N ALA A 103 1.42 3.95 -5.59
CA ALA A 103 0.86 3.82 -6.94
C ALA A 103 -0.63 3.38 -6.95
N ARG A 104 -1.37 3.54 -5.85
CA ARG A 104 -2.82 3.30 -5.75
C ARG A 104 -3.58 4.58 -5.37
N PRO A 105 -3.73 5.53 -6.30
CA PRO A 105 -4.30 6.84 -6.00
C PRO A 105 -5.82 6.84 -5.75
N PHE A 106 -6.51 5.73 -6.00
CA PHE A 106 -7.97 5.64 -6.00
C PHE A 106 -8.56 4.96 -4.75
N VAL A 107 -7.74 4.72 -3.72
CA VAL A 107 -8.28 4.33 -2.43
C VAL A 107 -9.20 5.43 -1.91
N SER A 108 -10.41 5.08 -1.49
CA SER A 108 -11.33 6.05 -0.92
C SER A 108 -11.00 6.34 0.55
N VAL A 109 -11.41 7.51 1.04
CA VAL A 109 -11.29 7.85 2.47
C VAL A 109 -12.05 6.84 3.33
N ASP A 110 -13.23 6.38 2.90
CA ASP A 110 -14.01 5.35 3.60
C ASP A 110 -13.25 4.02 3.72
N GLU A 111 -12.58 3.56 2.65
CA GLU A 111 -11.74 2.35 2.70
C GLU A 111 -10.57 2.50 3.68
N ILE A 112 -9.91 3.67 3.71
CA ILE A 112 -8.84 3.98 4.65
C ILE A 112 -9.38 3.91 6.09
N GLU A 113 -10.47 4.62 6.37
CA GLU A 113 -11.11 4.67 7.69
C GLU A 113 -11.52 3.29 8.18
N ARG A 114 -12.26 2.52 7.37
CA ARG A 114 -12.71 1.18 7.75
C ARG A 114 -11.55 0.24 8.03
N THR A 115 -10.47 0.31 7.25
CA THR A 115 -9.31 -0.54 7.45
C THR A 115 -8.56 -0.18 8.74
N ILE A 116 -8.35 1.12 9.02
CA ILE A 116 -7.70 1.58 10.24
C ILE A 116 -8.54 1.22 11.47
N LEU A 117 -9.86 1.48 11.43
CA LEU A 117 -10.75 1.16 12.54
C LEU A 117 -10.78 -0.35 12.82
N LYS A 118 -10.81 -1.17 11.77
CA LYS A 118 -10.76 -2.62 11.92
C LYS A 118 -9.44 -3.08 12.56
N ALA A 119 -8.29 -2.51 12.17
CA ALA A 119 -7.01 -2.83 12.80
C ALA A 119 -6.93 -2.38 14.26
N LYS A 120 -7.56 -1.25 14.62
CA LYS A 120 -7.69 -0.81 16.02
C LYS A 120 -8.45 -1.82 16.88
N GLU A 121 -9.46 -2.47 16.32
CA GLU A 121 -10.27 -3.50 16.98
C GLU A 121 -9.53 -4.85 17.09
N THR A 122 -8.97 -5.33 15.98
CA THR A 122 -8.51 -6.72 15.83
C THR A 122 -6.98 -6.89 15.90
N GLY A 123 -6.23 -5.81 15.84
CA GLY A 123 -4.76 -5.82 15.77
C GLY A 123 -4.19 -5.79 14.36
N ALA A 124 -4.89 -6.38 13.37
CA ALA A 124 -4.48 -6.41 11.96
C ALA A 124 -5.69 -6.40 11.04
N ALA A 125 -5.63 -5.64 9.94
CA ALA A 125 -6.66 -5.61 8.91
C ALA A 125 -6.05 -5.41 7.52
N CYS A 126 -6.61 -6.09 6.52
CA CYS A 126 -6.23 -5.99 5.12
C CYS A 126 -7.42 -5.53 4.28
N LEU A 127 -7.25 -4.47 3.52
CA LEU A 127 -8.20 -4.12 2.47
C LEU A 127 -8.07 -5.16 1.34
N VAL A 128 -9.19 -5.71 0.89
CA VAL A 128 -9.21 -6.78 -0.12
C VAL A 128 -10.20 -6.49 -1.22
N GLY A 129 -9.96 -7.03 -2.39
CA GLY A 129 -10.90 -6.99 -3.51
C GLY A 129 -11.38 -8.38 -3.91
N ALA A 130 -12.61 -8.48 -4.40
CA ALA A 130 -13.13 -9.71 -4.95
C ALA A 130 -12.32 -10.19 -6.16
N VAL A 131 -12.25 -11.51 -6.33
CA VAL A 131 -11.72 -12.16 -7.53
C VAL A 131 -12.86 -12.41 -8.49
N THR A 132 -12.89 -11.70 -9.62
CA THR A 132 -13.93 -11.81 -10.65
C THR A 132 -13.61 -12.83 -11.71
N ASP A 133 -12.32 -13.05 -11.99
CA ASP A 133 -11.86 -13.97 -13.01
C ASP A 133 -11.85 -15.44 -12.49
N THR A 134 -11.86 -16.38 -13.44
CA THR A 134 -11.62 -17.79 -13.13
C THR A 134 -10.11 -18.01 -12.92
N ILE A 135 -9.72 -18.42 -11.72
CA ILE A 135 -8.33 -18.68 -11.36
C ILE A 135 -7.97 -20.14 -11.61
N LYS A 136 -6.89 -20.35 -12.36
CA LYS A 136 -6.31 -21.67 -12.64
C LYS A 136 -5.01 -21.86 -11.87
N SER A 137 -4.87 -22.98 -11.17
CA SER A 137 -3.57 -23.46 -10.74
C SER A 137 -2.85 -24.13 -11.92
N THR A 138 -1.52 -24.00 -11.97
CA THR A 138 -0.72 -24.59 -13.05
C THR A 138 0.42 -25.44 -12.49
N ARG A 139 0.84 -26.45 -13.24
CA ARG A 139 2.02 -27.26 -12.95
C ARG A 139 2.67 -27.69 -14.25
N GLY A 140 3.99 -27.46 -14.40
CA GLY A 140 4.74 -27.84 -15.59
C GLY A 140 4.25 -27.22 -16.90
N GLY A 141 3.64 -26.01 -16.86
CA GLY A 141 3.09 -25.33 -18.03
C GLY A 141 1.67 -25.73 -18.40
N GLU A 142 1.05 -26.66 -17.68
CA GLU A 142 -0.33 -27.13 -17.90
C GLU A 142 -1.28 -26.66 -16.79
N ILE A 143 -2.58 -26.59 -17.09
CA ILE A 143 -3.61 -26.31 -16.09
C ILE A 143 -3.75 -27.55 -15.19
N ALA A 144 -3.47 -27.36 -13.89
CA ALA A 144 -3.58 -28.41 -12.87
C ALA A 144 -4.97 -28.41 -12.19
N GLY A 145 -5.71 -27.29 -12.22
CA GLY A 145 -7.04 -27.21 -11.63
C GLY A 145 -7.64 -25.81 -11.67
N THR A 146 -8.88 -25.71 -11.25
CA THR A 146 -9.60 -24.43 -11.05
C THR A 146 -9.77 -24.19 -9.56
N LEU A 147 -9.37 -23.02 -9.08
CA LEU A 147 -9.56 -22.63 -7.69
C LEU A 147 -10.97 -22.06 -7.48
N ASP A 148 -11.55 -22.38 -6.34
CA ASP A 148 -12.81 -21.76 -5.92
C ASP A 148 -12.58 -20.29 -5.54
N ARG A 149 -13.02 -19.38 -6.41
CA ARG A 149 -12.81 -17.93 -6.23
C ARG A 149 -13.62 -17.34 -5.07
N GLU A 150 -14.65 -18.02 -4.58
CA GLU A 150 -15.44 -17.53 -3.43
C GLU A 150 -14.59 -17.43 -2.17
N ASN A 151 -13.57 -18.29 -2.05
CA ASN A 151 -12.60 -18.31 -0.97
C ASN A 151 -11.32 -17.51 -1.25
N LEU A 152 -11.25 -16.81 -2.38
CA LEU A 152 -10.09 -16.01 -2.76
C LEU A 152 -10.39 -14.52 -2.71
N ARG A 153 -9.38 -13.77 -2.29
CA ARG A 153 -9.40 -12.29 -2.34
C ARG A 153 -8.09 -11.80 -2.92
N ARG A 154 -8.15 -10.69 -3.63
CA ARG A 154 -6.94 -9.94 -4.02
C ARG A 154 -6.53 -9.06 -2.86
N ALA A 155 -5.30 -9.20 -2.36
CA ALA A 155 -4.76 -8.27 -1.39
C ALA A 155 -4.63 -6.88 -2.03
N LEU A 156 -5.24 -5.90 -1.41
CA LEU A 156 -5.10 -4.48 -1.72
C LEU A 156 -4.33 -3.80 -0.60
N THR A 157 -4.21 -2.49 -0.69
CA THR A 157 -3.75 -1.64 0.39
C THR A 157 -4.75 -0.47 0.57
N PRO A 158 -4.91 0.08 1.81
CA PRO A 158 -4.02 -0.09 2.96
C PRO A 158 -4.13 -1.45 3.63
N GLN A 159 -3.00 -1.85 4.23
CA GLN A 159 -2.93 -2.90 5.22
C GLN A 159 -2.57 -2.24 6.55
N ALA A 160 -3.39 -2.39 7.55
CA ALA A 160 -3.24 -1.67 8.82
C ALA A 160 -2.98 -2.63 9.98
N PHE A 161 -2.09 -2.24 10.88
CA PHE A 161 -1.62 -3.08 11.97
C PHE A 161 -1.38 -2.25 13.23
N ARG A 162 -1.54 -2.85 14.40
CA ARG A 162 -0.91 -2.31 15.60
C ARG A 162 0.60 -2.28 15.38
N ILE A 163 1.22 -1.17 15.71
CA ILE A 163 2.64 -0.95 15.38
C ILE A 163 3.55 -2.02 16.01
N GLU A 164 3.27 -2.43 17.24
CA GLU A 164 4.03 -3.48 17.94
C GLU A 164 3.96 -4.82 17.22
N LEU A 165 2.77 -5.19 16.71
CA LEU A 165 2.58 -6.41 15.96
C LEU A 165 3.40 -6.39 14.66
N LEU A 166 3.37 -5.28 13.92
CA LEU A 166 4.12 -5.15 12.67
C LEU A 166 5.63 -5.13 12.92
N ARG A 167 6.11 -4.39 13.93
CA ARG A 167 7.53 -4.41 14.32
C ARG A 167 8.00 -5.82 14.65
N LYS A 168 7.24 -6.56 15.47
CA LYS A 168 7.54 -7.96 15.79
C LYS A 168 7.56 -8.85 14.52
N ALA A 169 6.68 -8.62 13.58
CA ALA A 169 6.64 -9.38 12.34
C ALA A 169 7.88 -9.16 11.45
N PHE A 170 8.53 -8.00 11.58
CA PHE A 170 9.78 -7.69 10.88
C PHE A 170 11.04 -8.17 11.62
N GLU A 171 11.03 -8.33 12.97
CA GLU A 171 12.22 -8.64 13.77
C GLU A 171 12.91 -9.94 13.35
N ASP A 172 12.11 -11.01 13.09
CA ASP A 172 12.62 -12.34 12.77
C ASP A 172 12.42 -12.70 11.29
N ALA A 173 12.08 -11.74 10.44
CA ALA A 173 11.73 -12.01 9.05
C ALA A 173 12.95 -11.98 8.13
N ASP A 174 13.11 -13.04 7.34
CA ASP A 174 13.93 -12.98 6.14
C ASP A 174 13.14 -12.19 5.08
N LEU A 175 13.60 -10.97 4.78
CA LEU A 175 12.94 -10.03 3.87
C LEU A 175 13.30 -10.29 2.41
N ASP A 176 13.22 -11.55 2.01
CA ASP A 176 13.45 -11.98 0.63
C ASP A 176 12.27 -11.64 -0.31
N GLU A 177 12.37 -12.08 -1.56
CA GLU A 177 11.36 -11.84 -2.61
C GLU A 177 9.98 -12.47 -2.33
N ARG A 178 9.88 -13.37 -1.36
CA ARG A 178 8.61 -14.01 -0.95
C ARG A 178 7.74 -13.07 -0.14
N VAL A 179 8.32 -12.03 0.46
CA VAL A 179 7.57 -11.01 1.19
C VAL A 179 6.92 -10.05 0.21
N THR A 180 5.73 -10.37 -0.23
CA THR A 180 4.97 -9.57 -1.21
C THR A 180 4.19 -8.43 -0.57
N ASP A 181 3.77 -8.59 0.69
CA ASP A 181 3.06 -7.60 1.50
C ASP A 181 3.27 -7.82 3.01
N GLU A 182 2.74 -6.93 3.85
CA GLU A 182 2.90 -6.98 5.30
C GLU A 182 2.00 -8.05 5.95
N CYS A 183 0.88 -8.37 5.32
CA CYS A 183 0.01 -9.46 5.79
C CYS A 183 0.76 -10.79 5.82
N TYR A 184 1.59 -11.07 4.81
CA TYR A 184 2.42 -12.27 4.78
C TYR A 184 3.32 -12.42 6.02
N LEU A 185 3.90 -11.32 6.50
CA LEU A 185 4.74 -11.34 7.71
C LEU A 185 3.93 -11.62 8.97
N VAL A 186 2.76 -10.98 9.09
CA VAL A 186 1.87 -11.13 10.25
C VAL A 186 1.22 -12.51 10.28
N GLU A 187 0.89 -13.08 9.13
CA GLU A 187 0.40 -14.48 8.99
C GLU A 187 1.41 -15.47 9.56
N ARG A 188 2.70 -15.26 9.34
CA ARG A 188 3.76 -16.13 9.88
C ARG A 188 3.87 -16.10 11.41
N LEU A 189 3.40 -15.05 12.05
CA LEU A 189 3.24 -15.00 13.51
C LEU A 189 2.00 -15.75 14.02
N GLY A 190 1.16 -16.26 13.11
CA GLY A 190 -0.10 -16.90 13.47
C GLY A 190 -1.18 -15.91 13.94
N HIS A 191 -1.01 -14.60 13.72
CA HIS A 191 -2.00 -13.61 14.11
C HIS A 191 -3.11 -13.51 13.05
N PRO A 192 -4.41 -13.55 13.45
CA PRO A 192 -5.52 -13.39 12.50
C PRO A 192 -5.55 -11.98 11.92
N ILE A 193 -5.82 -11.89 10.60
CA ILE A 193 -5.94 -10.62 9.89
C ILE A 193 -7.39 -10.45 9.44
N ALA A 194 -8.03 -9.39 9.89
CA ALA A 194 -9.40 -9.09 9.50
C ALA A 194 -9.47 -8.60 8.05
N LEU A 195 -10.48 -9.04 7.31
CA LEU A 195 -10.74 -8.58 5.96
C LEU A 195 -11.61 -7.33 5.97
N VAL A 196 -11.30 -6.36 5.11
CA VAL A 196 -12.13 -5.20 4.81
C VAL A 196 -12.37 -5.18 3.30
N GLU A 197 -13.62 -5.31 2.88
CA GLU A 197 -13.96 -5.31 1.45
C GLU A 197 -13.77 -3.92 0.86
N GLY A 198 -12.96 -3.85 -0.21
CA GLY A 198 -12.64 -2.65 -0.95
C GLY A 198 -13.20 -2.65 -2.36
N SER A 199 -13.11 -1.50 -3.00
CA SER A 199 -13.59 -1.26 -4.36
C SER A 199 -12.62 -1.79 -5.43
N SER A 200 -13.18 -2.23 -6.56
CA SER A 200 -12.39 -2.50 -7.78
C SER A 200 -11.72 -1.24 -8.35
N ARG A 201 -12.19 -0.05 -7.96
CA ARG A 201 -11.56 1.24 -8.34
C ARG A 201 -10.19 1.45 -7.70
N ASN A 202 -9.85 0.75 -6.60
CA ASN A 202 -8.54 0.84 -5.96
C ASN A 202 -7.47 0.05 -6.75
N ILE A 203 -7.28 0.46 -8.00
CA ILE A 203 -6.28 -0.12 -8.91
C ILE A 203 -4.86 0.29 -8.50
N LYS A 204 -3.90 -0.56 -8.85
CA LYS A 204 -2.47 -0.24 -8.77
C LYS A 204 -1.97 0.11 -10.16
N ILE A 205 -1.50 1.34 -10.34
CA ILE A 205 -0.86 1.75 -11.59
C ILE A 205 0.45 0.96 -11.73
N THR A 206 0.48 0.04 -12.70
CA THR A 206 1.56 -0.94 -12.87
C THR A 206 2.08 -0.96 -14.30
N HIS A 207 1.22 -0.72 -15.27
CA HIS A 207 1.50 -0.70 -16.69
C HIS A 207 1.09 0.65 -17.30
N PRO A 208 1.64 1.05 -18.47
CA PRO A 208 1.27 2.30 -19.15
C PRO A 208 -0.23 2.44 -19.42
N GLU A 209 -0.90 1.34 -19.72
CA GLU A 209 -2.34 1.30 -20.01
C GLU A 209 -3.18 1.71 -18.79
N ASP A 210 -2.66 1.50 -17.58
CA ASP A 210 -3.35 1.87 -16.34
C ASP A 210 -3.50 3.40 -16.20
N LEU A 211 -2.67 4.20 -16.90
CA LEU A 211 -2.79 5.67 -16.87
C LEU A 211 -4.08 6.14 -17.56
N ALA A 212 -4.44 5.54 -18.69
CA ALA A 212 -5.69 5.87 -19.36
C ALA A 212 -6.92 5.53 -18.51
N LEU A 213 -6.86 4.38 -17.81
CA LEU A 213 -7.89 4.01 -16.84
C LEU A 213 -7.92 4.97 -15.66
N ALA A 214 -6.74 5.38 -15.16
CA ALA A 214 -6.63 6.35 -14.06
C ALA A 214 -7.25 7.69 -14.42
N GLU A 215 -7.00 8.21 -15.65
CA GLU A 215 -7.62 9.44 -16.15
C GLU A 215 -9.16 9.33 -16.21
N ALA A 216 -9.67 8.18 -16.65
CA ALA A 216 -11.12 7.94 -16.71
C ALA A 216 -11.74 7.94 -15.30
N LEU A 217 -11.07 7.27 -14.33
CA LEU A 217 -11.54 7.16 -12.95
C LEU A 217 -11.57 8.50 -12.19
N LEU A 218 -10.79 9.52 -12.60
CA LEU A 218 -10.81 10.84 -11.98
C LEU A 218 -11.94 11.75 -12.52
N ARG A 219 -12.51 11.42 -13.69
CA ARG A 219 -13.60 12.21 -14.29
C ARG A 219 -14.98 11.89 -13.72
N ASP A 220 -15.10 10.70 -13.11
CA ASP A 220 -16.32 10.22 -12.44
C ASP A 220 -16.34 10.64 -10.94
#